data_b1f3aaf272ed46f6aced30b5d68f795f
#
_entry.id   b1f3aaf272ed46f6aced30b5d68f795f
#
_cell.length_a   1.000
_cell.length_b   1.000
_cell.length_c   1.000
_cell.angle_alpha   90.00
_cell.angle_beta   90.00
_cell.angle_gamma   90.00
#
_symmetry.space_group_name_H-M   'P 1'
#
loop_
_entity.id
_entity.type
_entity.pdbx_description
1 polymer ?
#
loop_
_entity_poly.entity_id
_entity_poly.type
_entity_poly.pdbx_seq_one_letter_code
_entity_poly.pdbx_strand_id
1 'polypeptide(L)'
;MYRIRVLLVVSAFLFTSPVVAQDWSVFRGPSGDGVSEYKNLPIEWGVDKNVFWAVELPGDGWSSPVVVDDQVIVTSAVAQQPTAEKSAYDLAVVAYSLKTGKALWNSKVFVQPETAPRIHQKNSHASPTPVVHKGRVYVHFGHQGTACLSLKGELIWKTVAVEYKPVHGNGGTPIIVNDTMVFSIDGAATTQVVALELATGNVRW
;
A
#
# COMPACT_ATOMS: atom_id res chain seq x y z
N MET A 1 -49.25 -23.91 -53.45
CA MET A 1 -48.36 -24.41 -52.38
C MET A 1 -47.25 -23.41 -52.12
N TYR A 2 -47.39 -22.53 -51.12
CA TYR A 2 -46.38 -21.55 -50.74
C TYR A 2 -45.47 -22.16 -49.65
N ARG A 3 -44.16 -22.26 -49.94
CA ARG A 3 -43.17 -22.71 -48.97
C ARG A 3 -42.65 -21.48 -48.21
N ILE A 4 -43.00 -21.38 -46.91
CA ILE A 4 -42.44 -20.39 -45.99
C ILE A 4 -41.05 -20.85 -45.63
N ARG A 5 -40.02 -20.05 -45.98
CA ARG A 5 -38.64 -20.22 -45.49
C ARG A 5 -38.50 -19.42 -44.20
N VAL A 6 -38.35 -20.09 -43.09
CA VAL A 6 -38.00 -19.49 -41.79
C VAL A 6 -36.49 -19.26 -41.77
N LEU A 7 -36.08 -18.00 -41.75
CA LEU A 7 -34.66 -17.59 -41.54
C LEU A 7 -34.40 -17.53 -40.05
N LEU A 8 -33.63 -18.47 -39.54
CA LEU A 8 -33.17 -18.46 -38.14
C LEU A 8 -31.98 -17.50 -38.04
N VAL A 9 -32.17 -16.30 -37.48
CA VAL A 9 -31.08 -15.38 -37.14
C VAL A 9 -30.52 -15.78 -35.77
N VAL A 10 -29.35 -16.44 -35.76
CA VAL A 10 -28.63 -16.72 -34.55
C VAL A 10 -27.82 -15.49 -34.17
N SER A 11 -28.33 -14.68 -33.25
CA SER A 11 -27.56 -13.59 -32.63
C SER A 11 -26.52 -14.17 -31.70
N ALA A 12 -25.25 -14.16 -32.10
CA ALA A 12 -24.11 -14.47 -31.24
C ALA A 12 -23.90 -13.31 -30.28
N PHE A 13 -24.34 -13.44 -29.06
CA PHE A 13 -23.96 -12.54 -27.97
C PHE A 13 -22.48 -12.80 -27.63
N LEU A 14 -21.60 -11.91 -28.08
CA LEU A 14 -20.20 -11.86 -27.61
C LEU A 14 -20.22 -11.38 -26.15
N PHE A 15 -20.17 -12.29 -25.21
CA PHE A 15 -19.89 -11.99 -23.81
C PHE A 15 -18.42 -11.53 -23.71
N THR A 16 -18.19 -10.22 -23.78
CA THR A 16 -16.91 -9.65 -23.36
C THR A 16 -16.87 -9.73 -21.83
N SER A 17 -16.20 -10.74 -21.30
CA SER A 17 -15.87 -10.77 -19.87
C SER A 17 -15.08 -9.50 -19.56
N PRO A 18 -15.49 -8.70 -18.56
CA PRO A 18 -14.68 -7.57 -18.14
C PRO A 18 -13.32 -8.12 -17.70
N VAL A 19 -12.23 -7.60 -18.26
CA VAL A 19 -10.89 -7.84 -17.76
C VAL A 19 -10.84 -7.15 -16.41
N VAL A 20 -11.04 -7.89 -15.33
CA VAL A 20 -10.81 -7.40 -13.97
C VAL A 20 -9.30 -7.29 -13.81
N ALA A 21 -8.81 -6.09 -13.56
CA ALA A 21 -7.42 -5.89 -13.23
C ALA A 21 -7.07 -6.73 -12.00
N GLN A 22 -5.98 -7.48 -12.06
CA GLN A 22 -5.51 -8.27 -10.92
C GLN A 22 -5.06 -7.30 -9.83
N ASP A 23 -5.58 -7.47 -8.62
CA ASP A 23 -5.14 -6.72 -7.47
C ASP A 23 -3.64 -6.95 -7.19
N TRP A 24 -2.95 -5.86 -6.84
CA TRP A 24 -1.55 -5.88 -6.41
C TRP A 24 -1.49 -5.45 -4.94
N SER A 25 -2.09 -6.24 -4.07
CA SER A 25 -2.45 -5.89 -2.70
C SER A 25 -1.32 -5.95 -1.67
N VAL A 26 -0.14 -6.42 -2.08
CA VAL A 26 1.03 -6.62 -1.21
C VAL A 26 2.32 -6.26 -1.93
N PHE A 27 3.41 -6.09 -1.17
CA PHE A 27 4.74 -5.94 -1.73
C PHE A 27 5.09 -7.12 -2.65
N ARG A 28 5.54 -6.82 -3.88
CA ARG A 28 5.83 -7.79 -4.94
C ARG A 28 4.62 -8.56 -5.47
N GLY A 29 3.39 -8.06 -5.22
CA GLY A 29 2.17 -8.62 -5.79
C GLY A 29 1.68 -9.91 -5.15
N PRO A 30 0.59 -10.49 -5.69
CA PRO A 30 -0.13 -11.59 -5.05
C PRO A 30 0.69 -12.87 -4.89
N SER A 31 1.64 -13.13 -5.78
CA SER A 31 2.58 -14.27 -5.71
C SER A 31 3.83 -13.97 -4.86
N GLY A 32 4.10 -12.70 -4.55
CA GLY A 32 5.25 -12.28 -3.75
C GLY A 32 6.59 -12.31 -4.50
N ASP A 33 6.59 -12.61 -5.79
CA ASP A 33 7.79 -12.74 -6.63
C ASP A 33 8.10 -11.48 -7.45
N GLY A 34 7.15 -10.54 -7.52
CA GLY A 34 7.27 -9.31 -8.31
C GLY A 34 6.99 -9.50 -9.80
N VAL A 35 6.39 -10.61 -10.17
CA VAL A 35 6.08 -10.94 -11.57
C VAL A 35 4.60 -10.70 -11.83
N SER A 36 4.28 -10.04 -12.94
CA SER A 36 2.92 -9.86 -13.43
C SER A 36 2.63 -10.82 -14.57
N GLU A 37 1.46 -11.44 -14.56
CA GLU A 37 0.98 -12.27 -15.67
C GLU A 37 0.42 -11.44 -16.84
N TYR A 38 0.31 -10.12 -16.69
CA TYR A 38 -0.14 -9.24 -17.76
C TYR A 38 0.81 -9.28 -18.94
N LYS A 39 0.22 -9.41 -20.14
CA LYS A 39 0.94 -9.38 -21.41
C LYS A 39 0.82 -7.98 -22.01
N ASN A 40 1.72 -7.68 -22.93
CA ASN A 40 1.75 -6.40 -23.66
C ASN A 40 1.93 -5.16 -22.74
N LEU A 41 2.69 -5.34 -21.65
CA LEU A 41 3.08 -4.20 -20.83
C LEU A 41 3.98 -3.25 -21.66
N PRO A 42 3.86 -1.94 -21.43
CA PRO A 42 4.76 -0.99 -22.08
C PRO A 42 6.19 -1.24 -21.62
N ILE A 43 7.13 -1.20 -22.56
CA ILE A 43 8.57 -1.34 -22.31
C ILE A 43 9.30 0.01 -22.32
N GLU A 44 8.58 1.07 -22.66
CA GLU A 44 9.08 2.43 -22.67
C GLU A 44 8.10 3.36 -21.98
N TRP A 45 8.61 4.24 -21.13
CA TRP A 45 7.85 5.27 -20.46
C TRP A 45 8.50 6.64 -20.62
N GLY A 46 7.71 7.70 -20.67
CA GLY A 46 8.14 9.07 -20.70
C GLY A 46 6.98 10.00 -20.37
N VAL A 47 7.27 11.29 -20.19
CA VAL A 47 6.25 12.28 -19.81
C VAL A 47 5.01 12.22 -20.71
N ASP A 48 5.23 12.00 -22.02
CA ASP A 48 4.18 11.96 -23.04
C ASP A 48 3.99 10.54 -23.63
N LYS A 49 4.52 9.50 -22.98
CA LYS A 49 4.49 8.15 -23.53
C LYS A 49 4.18 7.12 -22.43
N ASN A 50 3.06 6.44 -22.61
CA ASN A 50 2.62 5.33 -21.75
C ASN A 50 2.47 5.71 -20.25
N VAL A 51 2.34 7.00 -19.94
CA VAL A 51 1.96 7.51 -18.63
C VAL A 51 0.51 8.00 -18.69
N PHE A 52 -0.37 7.37 -17.94
CA PHE A 52 -1.79 7.69 -17.94
C PHE A 52 -2.09 8.92 -17.10
N TRP A 53 -1.45 9.04 -15.96
CA TRP A 53 -1.47 10.20 -15.08
C TRP A 53 -0.22 10.19 -14.19
N ALA A 54 0.14 11.35 -13.68
CA ALA A 54 1.16 11.55 -12.67
C ALA A 54 0.65 12.57 -11.64
N VAL A 55 0.89 12.31 -10.36
CA VAL A 55 0.48 13.19 -9.25
C VAL A 55 1.61 13.34 -8.25
N GLU A 56 1.72 14.52 -7.65
CA GLU A 56 2.64 14.73 -6.53
C GLU A 56 2.04 14.13 -5.27
N LEU A 57 2.87 13.41 -4.50
CA LEU A 57 2.51 12.89 -3.20
C LEU A 57 2.79 13.95 -2.12
N PRO A 58 1.95 14.05 -1.08
CA PRO A 58 2.29 14.87 0.07
C PRO A 58 3.48 14.25 0.83
N GLY A 59 4.58 14.99 1.00
CA GLY A 59 5.78 14.53 1.71
C GLY A 59 6.58 13.47 0.98
N ASP A 60 7.31 12.66 1.73
CA ASP A 60 8.23 11.64 1.22
C ASP A 60 7.77 10.22 1.57
N GLY A 61 7.97 9.28 0.66
CA GLY A 61 7.68 7.87 0.89
C GLY A 61 8.39 6.97 -0.11
N TRP A 62 8.85 5.81 0.34
CA TRP A 62 9.52 4.81 -0.51
C TRP A 62 8.79 3.47 -0.50
N SER A 63 7.54 3.47 -0.03
CA SER A 63 6.70 2.29 -0.14
C SER A 63 6.41 1.97 -1.61
N SER A 64 6.32 0.70 -1.94
CA SER A 64 5.70 0.31 -3.20
C SER A 64 4.22 0.65 -3.18
N PRO A 65 3.64 1.11 -4.29
CA PRO A 65 2.19 1.25 -4.36
C PRO A 65 1.53 -0.13 -4.31
N VAL A 66 0.41 -0.22 -3.60
CA VAL A 66 -0.50 -1.37 -3.70
C VAL A 66 -1.76 -0.94 -4.43
N VAL A 67 -2.32 -1.87 -5.20
CA VAL A 67 -3.52 -1.62 -6.02
C VAL A 67 -4.60 -2.62 -5.63
N VAL A 68 -5.75 -2.09 -5.26
CA VAL A 68 -6.94 -2.89 -4.93
C VAL A 68 -8.17 -2.16 -5.44
N ASP A 69 -9.03 -2.86 -6.15
CA ASP A 69 -10.19 -2.28 -6.84
C ASP A 69 -9.76 -1.11 -7.75
N ASP A 70 -10.30 0.09 -7.51
CA ASP A 70 -9.94 1.34 -8.22
C ASP A 70 -9.00 2.23 -7.40
N GLN A 71 -8.23 1.69 -6.46
CA GLN A 71 -7.38 2.47 -5.55
C GLN A 71 -5.91 2.11 -5.69
N VAL A 72 -5.07 3.14 -5.76
CA VAL A 72 -3.62 3.06 -5.56
C VAL A 72 -3.31 3.62 -4.18
N ILE A 73 -2.75 2.81 -3.30
CA ILE A 73 -2.51 3.16 -1.89
C ILE A 73 -1.01 3.16 -1.61
N VAL A 74 -0.52 4.22 -0.98
CA VAL A 74 0.88 4.40 -0.57
C VAL A 74 0.97 4.95 0.85
N THR A 75 2.13 4.77 1.50
CA THR A 75 2.47 5.49 2.74
C THR A 75 3.25 6.76 2.44
N SER A 76 3.14 7.75 3.30
CA SER A 76 3.84 9.02 3.19
C SER A 76 4.23 9.58 4.56
N ALA A 77 5.31 10.34 4.59
CA ALA A 77 5.79 11.09 5.75
C ALA A 77 5.87 12.57 5.41
N VAL A 78 5.01 13.38 5.99
CA VAL A 78 4.89 14.81 5.71
C VAL A 78 5.59 15.58 6.82
N ALA A 79 6.67 16.30 6.48
CA ALA A 79 7.35 17.13 7.44
C ALA A 79 6.42 18.26 7.93
N GLN A 80 6.32 18.44 9.25
CA GLN A 80 5.50 19.52 9.82
C GLN A 80 6.19 20.88 9.65
N GLN A 81 7.52 20.88 9.56
CA GLN A 81 8.35 22.05 9.32
C GLN A 81 9.39 21.76 8.22
N PRO A 82 9.01 21.82 6.93
CA PRO A 82 9.86 21.37 5.81
C PRO A 82 11.22 22.08 5.69
N THR A 83 11.34 23.31 6.20
CA THR A 83 12.56 24.13 6.13
C THR A 83 13.43 24.00 7.38
N ALA A 84 12.99 23.27 8.41
CA ALA A 84 13.78 23.08 9.62
C ALA A 84 14.83 21.99 9.43
N GLU A 85 16.00 22.13 10.07
CA GLU A 85 17.05 21.09 10.11
C GLU A 85 16.52 19.77 10.69
N LYS A 86 15.58 19.86 11.61
CA LYS A 86 14.84 18.72 12.18
C LYS A 86 13.36 19.04 12.14
N SER A 87 12.57 18.06 11.84
CA SER A 87 11.10 18.18 11.82
C SER A 87 10.45 16.97 12.44
N ALA A 88 9.30 17.17 13.06
CA ALA A 88 8.33 16.12 13.27
C ALA A 88 7.66 15.77 11.94
N TYR A 89 7.20 14.54 11.80
CA TYR A 89 6.54 14.07 10.58
C TYR A 89 5.14 13.53 10.88
N ASP A 90 4.19 13.92 10.06
CA ASP A 90 2.89 13.26 10.00
C ASP A 90 3.06 12.01 9.12
N LEU A 91 2.85 10.84 9.71
CA LEU A 91 2.90 9.56 9.01
C LEU A 91 1.49 9.23 8.53
N ALA A 92 1.32 9.16 7.23
CA ALA A 92 0.03 9.09 6.57
C ALA A 92 -0.07 7.91 5.60
N VAL A 93 -1.31 7.53 5.32
CA VAL A 93 -1.68 6.63 4.23
C VAL A 93 -2.52 7.42 3.25
N VAL A 94 -2.20 7.34 1.97
CA VAL A 94 -2.87 8.12 0.92
C VAL A 94 -3.38 7.18 -0.16
N ALA A 95 -4.60 7.41 -0.63
CA ALA A 95 -5.17 6.67 -1.73
C ALA A 95 -5.58 7.58 -2.89
N TYR A 96 -5.34 7.10 -4.09
CA TYR A 96 -5.68 7.75 -5.34
C TYR A 96 -6.54 6.83 -6.20
N SER A 97 -7.43 7.39 -7.02
CA SER A 97 -8.14 6.62 -8.02
C SER A 97 -7.17 6.10 -9.07
N LEU A 98 -7.17 4.80 -9.29
CA LEU A 98 -6.37 4.14 -10.33
C LEU A 98 -6.70 4.70 -11.71
N LYS A 99 -7.97 5.01 -11.97
CA LYS A 99 -8.42 5.52 -13.27
C LYS A 99 -8.07 6.98 -13.54
N THR A 100 -8.01 7.81 -12.50
CA THR A 100 -7.94 9.27 -12.72
C THR A 100 -6.78 9.97 -12.04
N GLY A 101 -6.05 9.30 -11.13
CA GLY A 101 -5.04 9.91 -10.30
C GLY A 101 -5.58 10.88 -9.23
N LYS A 102 -6.89 11.06 -9.12
CA LYS A 102 -7.48 11.96 -8.11
C LYS A 102 -7.33 11.35 -6.72
N ALA A 103 -6.94 12.19 -5.75
CA ALA A 103 -6.91 11.78 -4.35
C ALA A 103 -8.32 11.37 -3.89
N LEU A 104 -8.41 10.21 -3.26
CA LEU A 104 -9.65 9.67 -2.69
C LEU A 104 -9.72 9.97 -1.19
N TRP A 105 -8.63 9.70 -0.48
CA TRP A 105 -8.50 9.98 0.94
C TRP A 105 -7.04 10.10 1.35
N ASN A 106 -6.79 10.79 2.48
CA ASN A 106 -5.49 10.93 3.13
C ASN A 106 -5.71 10.82 4.63
N SER A 107 -5.12 9.81 5.25
CA SER A 107 -5.32 9.51 6.67
C SER A 107 -4.01 9.61 7.42
N LYS A 108 -3.87 10.65 8.26
CA LYS A 108 -2.79 10.75 9.23
C LYS A 108 -2.99 9.71 10.34
N VAL A 109 -2.01 8.83 10.51
CA VAL A 109 -2.09 7.69 11.43
C VAL A 109 -1.26 7.92 12.67
N PHE A 110 0.00 8.34 12.50
CA PHE A 110 0.95 8.62 13.58
C PHE A 110 1.59 10.00 13.42
N VAL A 111 2.24 10.43 14.49
CA VAL A 111 3.20 11.54 14.46
C VAL A 111 4.55 10.98 14.89
N GLN A 112 5.56 11.13 14.05
CA GLN A 112 6.92 10.87 14.45
C GLN A 112 7.50 12.17 15.02
N PRO A 113 7.92 12.22 16.30
CA PRO A 113 8.50 13.43 16.89
C PRO A 113 9.88 13.73 16.29
N GLU A 114 10.32 14.98 16.35
CA GLU A 114 11.66 15.40 15.93
C GLU A 114 12.79 14.70 16.71
N THR A 115 12.48 14.20 17.91
CA THR A 115 13.41 13.45 18.79
C THR A 115 13.55 11.98 18.40
N ALA A 116 12.78 11.50 17.40
CA ALA A 116 12.89 10.14 16.92
C ALA A 116 14.31 9.83 16.38
N PRO A 117 14.72 8.56 16.41
CA PRO A 117 16.02 8.16 15.88
C PRO A 117 16.19 8.62 14.43
N ARG A 118 17.42 9.05 14.10
CA ARG A 118 17.76 9.42 12.73
C ARG A 118 17.64 8.21 11.81
N ILE A 119 17.19 8.45 10.60
CA ILE A 119 17.20 7.45 9.55
C ILE A 119 18.42 7.63 8.64
N HIS A 120 18.78 6.59 7.93
CA HIS A 120 19.82 6.68 6.91
C HIS A 120 19.29 7.51 5.73
N GLN A 121 20.18 8.31 5.09
CA GLN A 121 19.80 9.15 3.94
C GLN A 121 19.22 8.37 2.74
N LYS A 122 19.48 7.06 2.64
CA LYS A 122 18.89 6.14 1.65
C LYS A 122 17.64 5.44 2.19
N ASN A 123 16.87 6.10 3.05
CA ASN A 123 15.62 5.59 3.59
C ASN A 123 14.63 6.74 3.78
N SER A 124 13.36 6.43 3.92
CA SER A 124 12.31 7.38 4.27
C SER A 124 11.61 6.96 5.57
N HIS A 125 10.87 7.89 6.17
CA HIS A 125 10.03 7.57 7.34
C HIS A 125 8.79 6.75 6.99
N ALA A 126 8.52 6.54 5.69
CA ALA A 126 7.39 5.80 5.14
C ALA A 126 7.84 4.81 4.04
N SER A 127 8.81 3.95 4.38
CA SER A 127 9.34 2.94 3.44
C SER A 127 8.60 1.61 3.43
N PRO A 128 8.04 1.09 4.55
CA PRO A 128 7.28 -0.15 4.50
C PRO A 128 6.03 -0.03 3.62
N THR A 129 5.83 -1.04 2.79
CA THR A 129 4.68 -1.08 1.87
C THR A 129 3.39 -1.44 2.61
N PRO A 130 2.26 -0.78 2.31
CA PRO A 130 0.95 -1.21 2.81
C PRO A 130 0.63 -2.65 2.42
N VAL A 131 -0.18 -3.31 3.20
CA VAL A 131 -0.75 -4.63 2.87
C VAL A 131 -2.26 -4.51 2.90
N VAL A 132 -2.93 -4.88 1.80
CA VAL A 132 -4.39 -4.94 1.78
C VAL A 132 -4.85 -6.38 1.87
N HIS A 133 -5.72 -6.66 2.86
CA HIS A 133 -6.24 -8.00 3.09
C HIS A 133 -7.69 -7.93 3.60
N LYS A 134 -8.59 -8.67 2.97
CA LYS A 134 -10.02 -8.76 3.33
C LYS A 134 -10.67 -7.38 3.56
N GLY A 135 -10.46 -6.45 2.62
CA GLY A 135 -11.07 -5.12 2.65
C GLY A 135 -10.50 -4.18 3.72
N ARG A 136 -9.31 -4.47 4.25
CA ARG A 136 -8.60 -3.64 5.23
C ARG A 136 -7.18 -3.32 4.76
N VAL A 137 -6.71 -2.12 5.10
CA VAL A 137 -5.36 -1.63 4.81
C VAL A 137 -4.54 -1.71 6.09
N TYR A 138 -3.47 -2.49 6.08
CA TYR A 138 -2.53 -2.62 7.19
C TYR A 138 -1.26 -1.87 6.85
N VAL A 139 -0.80 -1.02 7.75
CA VAL A 139 0.41 -0.21 7.58
C VAL A 139 1.33 -0.32 8.78
N HIS A 140 2.62 -0.37 8.52
CA HIS A 140 3.67 -0.46 9.53
C HIS A 140 4.66 0.68 9.35
N PHE A 141 4.78 1.53 10.35
CA PHE A 141 5.76 2.63 10.38
C PHE A 141 6.91 2.34 11.35
N GLY A 142 7.27 1.06 11.44
CA GLY A 142 8.35 0.60 12.31
C GLY A 142 8.07 0.89 13.79
N HIS A 143 9.06 1.50 14.45
CA HIS A 143 8.98 1.86 15.88
C HIS A 143 7.90 2.92 16.19
N GLN A 144 7.35 3.59 15.18
CA GLN A 144 6.25 4.54 15.38
C GLN A 144 4.89 3.84 15.50
N GLY A 145 4.80 2.60 15.07
CA GLY A 145 3.62 1.78 15.26
C GLY A 145 3.09 1.10 14.01
N THR A 146 2.01 0.38 14.24
CA THR A 146 1.28 -0.38 13.22
C THR A 146 -0.20 0.00 13.30
N ALA A 147 -0.88 0.07 12.17
CA ALA A 147 -2.29 0.41 12.14
C ALA A 147 -3.07 -0.37 11.08
N CYS A 148 -4.38 -0.44 11.28
CA CYS A 148 -5.35 -0.97 10.34
C CYS A 148 -6.39 0.11 10.03
N LEU A 149 -6.67 0.29 8.74
CA LEU A 149 -7.69 1.20 8.23
C LEU A 149 -8.70 0.43 7.37
N SER A 150 -9.86 1.02 7.16
CA SER A 150 -10.79 0.59 6.11
C SER A 150 -10.27 1.02 4.73
N LEU A 151 -10.84 0.48 3.65
CA LEU A 151 -10.56 0.96 2.27
C LEU A 151 -11.04 2.41 2.02
N LYS A 152 -11.76 3.01 2.98
CA LYS A 152 -12.14 4.43 2.94
C LYS A 152 -11.19 5.33 3.74
N GLY A 153 -10.10 4.78 4.27
CA GLY A 153 -9.13 5.50 5.08
C GLY A 153 -9.53 5.72 6.54
N GLU A 154 -10.61 5.10 7.01
CA GLU A 154 -11.05 5.21 8.41
C GLU A 154 -10.18 4.33 9.30
N LEU A 155 -9.63 4.89 10.38
CA LEU A 155 -8.83 4.14 11.34
C LEU A 155 -9.69 3.13 12.10
N ILE A 156 -9.32 1.85 12.04
CA ILE A 156 -9.98 0.76 12.78
C ILE A 156 -9.27 0.51 14.10
N TRP A 157 -7.95 0.33 14.06
CA TRP A 157 -7.09 0.24 15.23
C TRP A 157 -5.67 0.71 14.91
N LYS A 158 -4.95 1.12 15.94
CA LYS A 158 -3.50 1.35 15.88
C LYS A 158 -2.84 0.93 17.18
N THR A 159 -1.57 0.53 17.10
CA THR A 159 -0.77 0.09 18.23
C THR A 159 0.65 0.60 18.12
N VAL A 160 1.26 0.89 19.27
CA VAL A 160 2.67 1.20 19.46
C VAL A 160 3.34 0.19 20.39
N ALA A 161 2.75 -1.00 20.55
CA ALA A 161 3.19 -2.01 21.51
C ALA A 161 4.56 -2.63 21.19
N VAL A 162 5.07 -2.42 19.97
CA VAL A 162 6.39 -2.93 19.56
C VAL A 162 7.38 -1.77 19.56
N GLU A 163 8.11 -1.65 20.68
CA GLU A 163 9.12 -0.60 20.87
C GLU A 163 10.52 -1.11 20.50
N TYR A 164 11.24 -0.36 19.69
CA TYR A 164 12.65 -0.61 19.39
C TYR A 164 13.33 0.65 18.82
N LYS A 165 14.65 0.66 18.79
CA LYS A 165 15.44 1.76 18.18
C LYS A 165 16.05 1.26 16.89
N PRO A 166 15.50 1.64 15.72
CA PRO A 166 16.07 1.26 14.43
C PRO A 166 17.45 1.92 14.24
N VAL A 167 18.36 1.23 13.58
CA VAL A 167 19.70 1.76 13.28
C VAL A 167 19.67 2.68 12.06
N HIS A 168 18.94 2.28 11.02
CA HIS A 168 18.90 2.99 9.72
C HIS A 168 17.50 3.43 9.32
N GLY A 169 16.53 3.35 10.22
CA GLY A 169 15.10 3.54 9.96
C GLY A 169 14.38 2.22 9.69
N ASN A 170 13.15 2.32 9.22
CA ASN A 170 12.26 1.18 9.03
C ASN A 170 12.09 0.90 7.53
N GLY A 171 12.21 -0.35 7.11
CA GLY A 171 12.07 -0.74 5.70
C GLY A 171 11.37 -2.08 5.53
N GLY A 172 11.24 -2.86 6.60
CA GLY A 172 10.60 -4.16 6.58
C GLY A 172 9.10 -4.06 6.28
N THR A 173 8.68 -4.63 5.17
CA THR A 173 7.26 -4.74 4.84
C THR A 173 6.68 -5.96 5.54
N PRO A 174 5.56 -5.83 6.26
CA PRO A 174 4.88 -6.95 6.88
C PRO A 174 4.32 -7.94 5.85
N ILE A 175 4.14 -9.19 6.29
CA ILE A 175 3.35 -10.19 5.58
C ILE A 175 2.14 -10.59 6.42
N ILE A 176 1.09 -11.06 5.76
CA ILE A 176 -0.08 -11.62 6.44
C ILE A 176 -0.08 -13.13 6.26
N VAL A 177 -0.19 -13.83 7.39
CA VAL A 177 -0.32 -15.29 7.46
C VAL A 177 -1.54 -15.61 8.29
N ASN A 178 -2.57 -16.15 7.66
CA ASN A 178 -3.89 -16.42 8.26
C ASN A 178 -4.53 -15.15 8.84
N ASP A 179 -4.63 -15.07 10.18
CA ASP A 179 -5.19 -13.97 10.97
C ASP A 179 -4.10 -13.10 11.64
N THR A 180 -2.88 -13.20 11.17
CA THR A 180 -1.70 -12.63 11.84
C THR A 180 -0.87 -11.82 10.87
N MET A 181 -0.43 -10.64 11.28
CA MET A 181 0.54 -9.80 10.60
C MET A 181 1.92 -10.05 11.19
N VAL A 182 2.88 -10.45 10.36
CA VAL A 182 4.23 -10.82 10.79
C VAL A 182 5.26 -9.90 10.14
N PHE A 183 6.20 -9.41 10.94
CA PHE A 183 7.32 -8.58 10.47
C PHE A 183 8.55 -8.77 11.35
N SER A 184 9.73 -8.47 10.80
CA SER A 184 10.98 -8.41 11.56
C SER A 184 11.21 -7.01 12.12
N ILE A 185 11.83 -6.94 13.28
CA ILE A 185 12.42 -5.72 13.82
C ILE A 185 13.92 -5.94 14.00
N ASP A 186 14.72 -5.01 13.46
CA ASP A 186 16.16 -5.04 13.51
C ASP A 186 16.65 -3.73 14.15
N GLY A 187 16.64 -3.69 15.47
CA GLY A 187 17.06 -2.54 16.25
C GLY A 187 18.51 -2.68 16.74
N ALA A 188 19.03 -1.61 17.31
CA ALA A 188 20.39 -1.56 17.85
C ALA A 188 20.64 -2.60 18.97
N ALA A 189 19.61 -2.93 19.74
CA ALA A 189 19.69 -3.88 20.87
C ALA A 189 18.63 -4.99 20.80
N THR A 190 17.79 -5.00 19.78
CA THR A 190 16.65 -5.91 19.66
C THR A 190 16.53 -6.41 18.24
N THR A 191 16.61 -7.72 18.06
CA THR A 191 16.40 -8.40 16.78
C THR A 191 15.43 -9.54 17.00
N GLN A 192 14.23 -9.44 16.42
CA GLN A 192 13.20 -10.46 16.60
C GLN A 192 12.17 -10.41 15.46
N VAL A 193 11.40 -11.47 15.34
CA VAL A 193 10.18 -11.51 14.51
C VAL A 193 8.99 -11.32 15.45
N VAL A 194 8.05 -10.50 15.02
CA VAL A 194 6.86 -10.13 15.80
C VAL A 194 5.62 -10.50 15.02
N ALA A 195 4.61 -10.98 15.72
CA ALA A 195 3.30 -11.27 15.17
C ALA A 195 2.21 -10.47 15.90
N LEU A 196 1.37 -9.78 15.12
CA LEU A 196 0.19 -9.06 15.63
C LEU A 196 -1.09 -9.72 15.15
N GLU A 197 -2.12 -9.73 15.96
CA GLU A 197 -3.48 -10.12 15.55
C GLU A 197 -4.05 -9.10 14.57
N LEU A 198 -4.54 -9.54 13.42
CA LEU A 198 -5.16 -8.66 12.42
C LEU A 198 -6.42 -7.95 12.92
N ALA A 199 -7.15 -8.57 13.82
CA ALA A 199 -8.41 -8.03 14.32
C ALA A 199 -8.20 -6.83 15.26
N THR A 200 -7.16 -6.86 16.08
CA THR A 200 -6.97 -5.97 17.24
C THR A 200 -5.65 -5.18 17.23
N GLY A 201 -4.62 -5.68 16.53
CA GLY A 201 -3.26 -5.16 16.62
C GLY A 201 -2.50 -5.57 17.89
N ASN A 202 -3.05 -6.47 18.70
CA ASN A 202 -2.36 -6.99 19.88
C ASN A 202 -1.18 -7.89 19.46
N VAL A 203 -0.11 -7.83 20.25
CA VAL A 203 1.04 -8.74 20.08
C VAL A 203 0.61 -10.16 20.44
N ARG A 204 0.84 -11.10 19.52
CA ARG A 204 0.54 -12.51 19.70
C ARG A 204 1.77 -13.29 20.19
N TRP A 205 2.93 -12.99 19.64
CA TRP A 205 4.25 -13.51 20.03
C TRP A 205 5.37 -12.70 19.41
#